data_b2390b1f77ce8ff42ceb051e70f02a83
#
_entry.id   b2390b1f77ce8ff42ceb051e70f02a83
#
_cell.length_a   1.000
_cell.length_b   1.000
_cell.length_c   1.000
_cell.angle_alpha   90.00
_cell.angle_beta   90.00
_cell.angle_gamma   90.00
#
_symmetry.space_group_name_H-M   'P 1'
#
loop_
_entity.id
_entity.type
_entity.pdbx_description
1 polymer ?
#
loop_
_entity_poly.entity_id
_entity_poly.type
_entity_poly.pdbx_seq_one_letter_code
_entity_poly.pdbx_strand_id
1 'polypeptide(L)'
;MKSHAYLRFGLAAAIVLGLSSAAGAADRVKAVASFSILGDMVKQVGGERVEVVTLVGPDGDAHVFSPTPADAKALASAEIFFVNGIGFEGWMERLEKSAGFRGAVVVASKGVKPLTMHEGDDAAVPDPHAWQDLANGKIYVANIRDGLIAADPEGKPVYEANASRYLDAIAKEKAAVTAALGALPEARRKIITSHDAFGYFGRAYGLEIVAPQGVSTESEASAQDVAKIIRQIKDENIKAVFIENIADHRLLDQIARETGAKIGGALYSDALSGPDGPAPTYLDMFRHNVGVLAAALSS
;
A
#
# COMPACT_ATOMS: atom_id res chain seq x y z
N MET A 1 3.41 93.28 26.51
CA MET A 1 3.36 92.06 27.34
C MET A 1 2.53 91.07 26.58
N LYS A 2 3.19 90.06 25.99
CA LYS A 2 2.51 89.03 25.21
C LYS A 2 2.74 87.69 25.89
N SER A 3 1.68 87.06 26.40
CA SER A 3 1.66 85.77 27.03
C SER A 3 1.62 84.66 26.00
N HIS A 4 2.56 83.71 26.03
CA HIS A 4 2.60 82.53 25.17
C HIS A 4 2.10 81.32 25.96
N ALA A 5 0.98 80.80 25.56
CA ALA A 5 0.42 79.52 26.06
C ALA A 5 1.01 78.36 25.27
N TYR A 6 1.74 77.46 25.93
CA TYR A 6 2.22 76.19 25.38
C TYR A 6 1.19 75.10 25.56
N LEU A 7 0.63 74.63 24.45
CA LEU A 7 -0.28 73.48 24.41
C LEU A 7 0.55 72.20 24.34
N ARG A 8 0.47 71.37 25.40
CA ARG A 8 1.13 70.06 25.46
C ARG A 8 0.19 69.00 24.89
N PHE A 9 0.52 68.48 23.69
CA PHE A 9 -0.12 67.26 23.14
C PHE A 9 0.50 66.03 23.80
N GLY A 10 -0.29 65.32 24.59
CA GLY A 10 0.06 64.01 25.14
C GLY A 10 -0.23 62.92 24.08
N LEU A 11 0.81 62.23 23.60
CA LEU A 11 0.70 61.11 22.71
C LEU A 11 0.46 59.86 23.56
N ALA A 12 -0.77 59.34 23.56
CA ALA A 12 -1.10 58.06 24.19
C ALA A 12 -0.73 56.93 23.21
N ALA A 13 0.36 56.23 23.47
CA ALA A 13 0.72 55.01 22.74
C ALA A 13 -0.10 53.84 23.28
N ALA A 14 -1.06 53.35 22.48
CA ALA A 14 -1.78 52.13 22.74
C ALA A 14 -0.90 50.91 22.39
N ILE A 15 -0.38 50.23 23.41
CA ILE A 15 0.33 48.96 23.26
C ILE A 15 -0.73 47.88 23.00
N VAL A 16 -0.87 47.46 21.75
CA VAL A 16 -1.63 46.27 21.39
C VAL A 16 -0.77 45.05 21.69
N LEU A 17 -0.99 44.43 22.87
CA LEU A 17 -0.45 43.09 23.14
C LEU A 17 -1.14 42.09 22.20
N GLY A 18 -0.47 41.74 21.11
CA GLY A 18 -0.83 40.60 20.30
C GLY A 18 -0.66 39.31 21.11
N LEU A 19 -1.77 38.76 21.58
CA LEU A 19 -1.80 37.37 22.10
C LEU A 19 -1.53 36.43 20.88
N SER A 20 -0.24 36.15 20.65
CA SER A 20 0.15 35.02 19.85
C SER A 20 -0.27 33.76 20.61
N SER A 21 -1.43 33.21 20.30
CA SER A 21 -1.78 31.87 20.72
C SER A 21 -0.69 30.96 20.14
N ALA A 22 0.25 30.53 20.95
CA ALA A 22 1.06 29.36 20.63
C ALA A 22 0.06 28.19 20.50
N ALA A 23 -0.34 27.88 19.30
CA ALA A 23 -1.00 26.62 19.03
C ALA A 23 0.03 25.57 19.45
N GLY A 24 -0.13 25.00 20.64
CA GLY A 24 0.62 23.84 21.07
C GLY A 24 0.51 22.81 19.96
N ALA A 25 1.64 22.27 19.50
CA ALA A 25 1.61 21.15 18.57
C ALA A 25 0.76 20.08 19.26
N ALA A 26 -0.42 19.81 18.69
CA ALA A 26 -1.27 18.73 19.17
C ALA A 26 -0.43 17.44 19.10
N ASP A 27 -0.49 16.63 20.15
CA ASP A 27 0.19 15.34 20.14
C ASP A 27 -0.26 14.56 18.90
N ARG A 28 0.70 14.02 18.17
CA ARG A 28 0.39 13.22 16.97
C ARG A 28 -0.23 11.89 17.39
N VAL A 29 -1.25 11.47 16.66
CA VAL A 29 -1.79 10.10 16.80
C VAL A 29 -0.70 9.09 16.48
N LYS A 30 -0.38 8.21 17.40
CA LYS A 30 0.57 7.12 17.19
C LYS A 30 -0.12 5.95 16.51
N ALA A 31 0.18 5.76 15.24
CA ALA A 31 -0.39 4.71 14.42
C ALA A 31 0.66 3.66 14.07
N VAL A 32 0.24 2.39 14.06
CA VAL A 32 1.02 1.29 13.48
C VAL A 32 0.29 0.82 12.23
N ALA A 33 1.03 0.54 11.16
CA ALA A 33 0.53 -0.12 9.96
C ALA A 33 1.26 -1.45 9.76
N SER A 34 0.54 -2.48 9.32
CA SER A 34 1.11 -3.82 9.16
C SER A 34 2.21 -3.88 8.12
N PHE A 35 2.06 -3.21 6.97
CA PHE A 35 3.01 -3.26 5.86
C PHE A 35 3.15 -1.92 5.12
N SER A 36 4.16 -1.81 4.27
CA SER A 36 4.61 -0.54 3.68
C SER A 36 3.55 0.17 2.85
N ILE A 37 2.76 -0.56 2.05
CA ILE A 37 1.68 0.02 1.23
C ILE A 37 0.62 0.67 2.12
N LEU A 38 0.19 -0.03 3.16
CA LEU A 38 -0.78 0.50 4.10
C LEU A 38 -0.20 1.67 4.91
N GLY A 39 1.08 1.59 5.28
CA GLY A 39 1.81 2.66 5.96
C GLY A 39 1.83 3.96 5.14
N ASP A 40 2.05 3.87 3.83
CA ASP A 40 1.95 5.04 2.93
C ASP A 40 0.53 5.60 2.90
N MET A 41 -0.49 4.76 2.70
CA MET A 41 -1.88 5.21 2.68
C MET A 41 -2.28 5.94 3.98
N VAL A 42 -1.84 5.41 5.14
CA VAL A 42 -2.08 6.06 6.45
C VAL A 42 -1.38 7.41 6.54
N LYS A 43 -0.13 7.52 6.05
CA LYS A 43 0.60 8.80 5.99
C LYS A 43 -0.09 9.80 5.06
N GLN A 44 -0.58 9.38 3.90
CA GLN A 44 -1.27 10.25 2.94
C GLN A 44 -2.56 10.85 3.54
N VAL A 45 -3.31 10.07 4.31
CA VAL A 45 -4.54 10.53 4.95
C VAL A 45 -4.26 11.29 6.25
N GLY A 46 -3.36 10.78 7.08
CA GLY A 46 -3.03 11.34 8.40
C GLY A 46 -2.26 12.66 8.34
N GLY A 47 -1.39 12.81 7.32
CA GLY A 47 -0.53 13.97 7.20
C GLY A 47 0.35 14.14 8.45
N GLU A 48 0.60 15.38 8.83
CA GLU A 48 1.46 15.71 9.98
C GLU A 48 0.83 15.42 11.34
N ARG A 49 -0.47 15.13 11.41
CA ARG A 49 -1.16 14.79 12.66
C ARG A 49 -0.94 13.35 13.11
N VAL A 50 -0.32 12.51 12.29
CA VAL A 50 -0.13 11.07 12.57
C VAL A 50 1.34 10.72 12.50
N GLU A 51 1.83 10.01 13.50
CA GLU A 51 3.13 9.36 13.50
C GLU A 51 2.91 7.88 13.14
N VAL A 52 3.44 7.45 12.00
CA VAL A 52 3.19 6.09 11.48
C VAL A 52 4.44 5.24 11.60
N VAL A 53 4.34 4.15 12.36
CA VAL A 53 5.31 3.06 12.36
C VAL A 53 4.79 1.94 11.47
N THR A 54 5.61 1.49 10.53
CA THR A 54 5.27 0.37 9.64
C THR A 54 6.07 -0.85 10.08
N LEU A 55 5.38 -1.97 10.34
CA LEU A 55 6.01 -3.20 10.86
C LEU A 55 6.82 -3.89 9.77
N VAL A 56 6.19 -4.19 8.64
CA VAL A 56 6.88 -4.76 7.48
C VAL A 56 7.26 -3.62 6.54
N GLY A 57 8.55 -3.31 6.52
CA GLY A 57 9.10 -2.17 5.77
C GLY A 57 9.16 -2.39 4.25
N PRO A 58 9.84 -1.49 3.54
CA PRO A 58 10.07 -1.62 2.10
C PRO A 58 10.73 -2.96 1.75
N ASP A 59 10.35 -3.51 0.59
CA ASP A 59 10.82 -4.78 0.04
C ASP A 59 10.68 -5.99 1.01
N GLY A 60 9.90 -5.83 2.08
CA GLY A 60 9.65 -6.88 3.07
C GLY A 60 8.42 -7.72 2.71
N ASP A 61 8.52 -9.02 2.96
CA ASP A 61 7.42 -9.95 2.77
C ASP A 61 6.56 -10.03 4.05
N ALA A 62 5.29 -9.61 3.93
CA ALA A 62 4.37 -9.58 5.06
C ALA A 62 3.73 -10.94 5.37
N HIS A 63 3.70 -11.88 4.42
CA HIS A 63 3.14 -13.22 4.65
C HIS A 63 3.98 -14.01 5.66
N VAL A 64 5.32 -13.94 5.53
CA VAL A 64 6.27 -14.69 6.36
C VAL A 64 6.90 -13.85 7.47
N PHE A 65 6.35 -12.67 7.74
CA PHE A 65 6.88 -11.78 8.76
C PHE A 65 6.82 -12.39 10.16
N SER A 66 7.94 -12.29 10.87
CA SER A 66 8.05 -12.74 12.25
C SER A 66 8.27 -11.53 13.17
N PRO A 67 7.23 -11.09 13.91
CA PRO A 67 7.34 -9.91 14.77
C PRO A 67 8.42 -10.04 15.83
N THR A 68 9.15 -8.95 16.05
CA THR A 68 10.21 -8.82 17.07
C THR A 68 9.68 -8.19 18.35
N PRO A 69 10.43 -8.23 19.47
CA PRO A 69 10.09 -7.47 20.67
C PRO A 69 10.00 -5.95 20.44
N ALA A 70 10.71 -5.41 19.44
CA ALA A 70 10.61 -4.01 19.08
C ALA A 70 9.25 -3.68 18.45
N ASP A 71 8.73 -4.58 17.59
CA ASP A 71 7.41 -4.44 16.98
C ASP A 71 6.30 -4.52 18.03
N ALA A 72 6.41 -5.45 18.99
CA ALA A 72 5.49 -5.53 20.11
C ALA A 72 5.50 -4.25 20.96
N LYS A 73 6.67 -3.65 21.19
CA LYS A 73 6.79 -2.38 21.91
C LYS A 73 6.18 -1.21 21.12
N ALA A 74 6.41 -1.17 19.81
CA ALA A 74 5.82 -0.15 18.93
C ALA A 74 4.29 -0.23 18.98
N LEU A 75 3.74 -1.44 18.82
CA LEU A 75 2.30 -1.67 18.87
C LEU A 75 1.72 -1.34 20.27
N ALA A 76 2.38 -1.74 21.35
CA ALA A 76 1.94 -1.44 22.72
C ALA A 76 1.80 0.07 23.00
N SER A 77 2.59 0.91 22.31
CA SER A 77 2.56 2.37 22.46
C SER A 77 1.65 3.09 21.48
N ALA A 78 1.05 2.37 20.55
CA ALA A 78 0.17 2.91 19.51
C ALA A 78 -1.27 3.08 20.04
N GLU A 79 -1.97 4.05 19.46
CA GLU A 79 -3.40 4.29 19.69
C GLU A 79 -4.27 3.55 18.69
N ILE A 80 -3.73 3.31 17.50
CA ILE A 80 -4.44 2.69 16.39
C ILE A 80 -3.51 1.79 15.58
N PHE A 81 -4.02 0.62 15.20
CA PHE A 81 -3.34 -0.36 14.36
C PHE A 81 -4.13 -0.59 13.07
N PHE A 82 -3.51 -0.28 11.94
CA PHE A 82 -4.06 -0.52 10.62
C PHE A 82 -3.55 -1.84 10.07
N VAL A 83 -4.47 -2.69 9.64
CA VAL A 83 -4.19 -4.01 9.06
C VAL A 83 -4.93 -4.15 7.74
N ASN A 84 -4.43 -5.00 6.85
CA ASN A 84 -5.13 -5.33 5.61
C ASN A 84 -6.40 -6.13 5.90
N GLY A 85 -6.27 -7.19 6.68
CA GLY A 85 -7.32 -8.20 6.85
C GLY A 85 -7.34 -9.22 5.72
N ILE A 86 -8.47 -9.92 5.54
CA ILE A 86 -8.64 -11.00 4.54
C ILE A 86 -7.58 -12.11 4.69
N GLY A 87 -7.06 -12.32 5.90
CA GLY A 87 -6.06 -13.35 6.17
C GLY A 87 -4.61 -13.01 5.82
N PHE A 88 -4.32 -11.78 5.40
CA PHE A 88 -2.97 -11.37 4.97
C PHE A 88 -1.94 -11.47 6.10
N GLU A 89 -2.29 -10.99 7.29
CA GLU A 89 -1.40 -10.94 8.44
C GLU A 89 -1.61 -12.15 9.36
N GLY A 90 -1.11 -13.32 8.99
CA GLY A 90 -1.24 -14.54 9.80
C GLY A 90 -0.58 -14.46 11.19
N TRP A 91 0.33 -13.50 11.38
CA TRP A 91 1.05 -13.23 12.64
C TRP A 91 0.36 -12.21 13.57
N MET A 92 -0.67 -11.51 13.12
CA MET A 92 -1.29 -10.35 13.78
C MET A 92 -1.78 -10.66 15.20
N GLU A 93 -2.61 -11.69 15.36
CA GLU A 93 -3.20 -12.03 16.66
C GLU A 93 -2.14 -12.34 17.73
N ARG A 94 -1.05 -12.99 17.33
CA ARG A 94 0.08 -13.29 18.23
C ARG A 94 0.79 -12.02 18.66
N LEU A 95 0.97 -11.06 17.72
CA LEU A 95 1.59 -9.78 18.01
C LEU A 95 0.72 -8.94 18.95
N GLU A 96 -0.57 -8.79 18.68
CA GLU A 96 -1.52 -8.05 19.53
C GLU A 96 -1.51 -8.59 20.96
N LYS A 97 -1.57 -9.90 21.10
CA LYS A 97 -1.52 -10.55 22.41
C LYS A 97 -0.20 -10.31 23.13
N SER A 98 0.93 -10.44 22.45
CA SER A 98 2.27 -10.24 23.04
C SER A 98 2.54 -8.79 23.41
N ALA A 99 2.03 -7.84 22.64
CA ALA A 99 2.11 -6.42 22.90
C ALA A 99 1.17 -5.97 24.02
N GLY A 100 0.14 -6.73 24.35
CA GLY A 100 -0.94 -6.29 25.25
C GLY A 100 -1.67 -5.07 24.67
N PHE A 101 -1.78 -4.97 23.34
CA PHE A 101 -2.37 -3.84 22.66
C PHE A 101 -3.81 -3.56 23.14
N ARG A 102 -4.13 -2.28 23.32
CA ARG A 102 -5.43 -1.81 23.83
C ARG A 102 -6.08 -0.76 22.93
N GLY A 103 -5.37 -0.36 21.87
CA GLY A 103 -5.87 0.62 20.91
C GLY A 103 -6.92 0.05 19.97
N ALA A 104 -7.31 0.85 18.98
CA ALA A 104 -8.26 0.44 17.96
C ALA A 104 -7.57 -0.33 16.83
N VAL A 105 -8.17 -1.42 16.36
CA VAL A 105 -7.75 -2.10 15.13
C VAL A 105 -8.67 -1.67 13.98
N VAL A 106 -8.07 -1.21 12.90
CA VAL A 106 -8.77 -0.82 11.67
C VAL A 106 -8.39 -1.75 10.54
N VAL A 107 -9.35 -2.53 10.07
CA VAL A 107 -9.22 -3.37 8.88
C VAL A 107 -9.45 -2.51 7.64
N ALA A 108 -8.38 -2.20 6.92
CA ALA A 108 -8.42 -1.29 5.77
C ALA A 108 -9.24 -1.85 4.61
N SER A 109 -9.26 -3.16 4.41
CA SER A 109 -10.05 -3.83 3.37
C SER A 109 -11.54 -4.02 3.73
N LYS A 110 -12.00 -3.57 4.90
CA LYS A 110 -13.41 -3.74 5.31
C LYS A 110 -14.35 -3.17 4.25
N GLY A 111 -15.27 -4.02 3.76
CA GLY A 111 -16.21 -3.66 2.69
C GLY A 111 -15.73 -3.99 1.28
N VAL A 112 -14.50 -4.44 1.09
CA VAL A 112 -14.05 -5.07 -0.16
C VAL A 112 -14.78 -6.41 -0.31
N LYS A 113 -15.20 -6.73 -1.54
CA LYS A 113 -15.69 -8.07 -1.87
C LYS A 113 -14.48 -8.95 -2.27
N PRO A 114 -14.05 -9.90 -1.44
CA PRO A 114 -12.87 -10.70 -1.73
C PRO A 114 -13.02 -11.51 -3.02
N LEU A 115 -11.93 -11.64 -3.76
CA LEU A 115 -11.78 -12.68 -4.77
C LEU A 115 -11.57 -14.01 -4.06
N THR A 116 -12.00 -15.08 -4.71
CA THR A 116 -11.75 -16.44 -4.25
C THR A 116 -10.71 -17.06 -5.19
N MET A 117 -9.65 -17.58 -4.60
CA MET A 117 -8.61 -18.32 -5.28
C MET A 117 -8.68 -19.77 -4.87
N HIS A 118 -8.08 -20.65 -5.67
CA HIS A 118 -7.97 -22.06 -5.35
C HIS A 118 -6.51 -22.39 -5.09
N GLU A 119 -6.20 -22.80 -3.85
CA GLU A 119 -4.89 -23.31 -3.47
C GLU A 119 -4.94 -24.83 -3.38
N GLY A 120 -4.02 -25.52 -4.08
CA GLY A 120 -3.98 -26.97 -4.11
C GLY A 120 -5.24 -27.61 -4.71
N ASP A 121 -5.53 -28.83 -4.27
CA ASP A 121 -6.55 -29.64 -4.94
C ASP A 121 -8.00 -29.25 -4.64
N ASP A 122 -8.33 -28.42 -3.61
CA ASP A 122 -9.73 -28.09 -3.32
C ASP A 122 -10.02 -26.89 -2.38
N ALA A 123 -9.03 -26.20 -1.83
CA ALA A 123 -9.32 -25.13 -0.88
C ALA A 123 -9.61 -23.79 -1.56
N ALA A 124 -10.85 -23.32 -1.44
CA ALA A 124 -11.20 -21.96 -1.84
C ALA A 124 -10.75 -20.98 -0.73
N VAL A 125 -9.73 -20.17 -1.01
CA VAL A 125 -9.21 -19.17 -0.07
C VAL A 125 -9.50 -17.75 -0.59
N PRO A 126 -9.76 -16.79 0.30
CA PRO A 126 -9.91 -15.41 -0.11
C PRO A 126 -8.55 -14.83 -0.50
N ASP A 127 -8.49 -14.15 -1.64
CA ASP A 127 -7.32 -13.39 -2.06
C ASP A 127 -7.17 -12.12 -1.21
N PRO A 128 -6.07 -11.95 -0.45
CA PRO A 128 -5.88 -10.80 0.42
C PRO A 128 -5.39 -9.54 -0.30
N HIS A 129 -4.90 -9.65 -1.55
CA HIS A 129 -4.19 -8.58 -2.28
C HIS A 129 -5.13 -7.51 -2.86
N ALA A 130 -6.16 -7.12 -2.10
CA ALA A 130 -7.21 -6.24 -2.58
C ALA A 130 -6.73 -4.82 -2.96
N TRP A 131 -5.60 -4.35 -2.42
CA TRP A 131 -4.97 -3.07 -2.78
C TRP A 131 -4.49 -3.02 -4.24
N GLN A 132 -4.34 -4.14 -4.91
CA GLN A 132 -3.94 -4.24 -6.32
C GLN A 132 -5.04 -3.74 -7.30
N ASP A 133 -6.25 -3.44 -6.82
CA ASP A 133 -7.25 -2.66 -7.58
C ASP A 133 -7.40 -1.26 -6.95
N LEU A 134 -7.09 -0.21 -7.70
CA LEU A 134 -7.27 1.18 -7.26
C LEU A 134 -8.72 1.53 -6.88
N ALA A 135 -9.72 0.76 -7.35
CA ALA A 135 -11.09 0.91 -6.86
C ALA A 135 -11.24 0.47 -5.41
N ASN A 136 -10.58 -0.62 -5.01
CA ASN A 136 -10.50 -1.05 -3.62
C ASN A 136 -9.65 -0.08 -2.80
N GLY A 137 -8.58 0.48 -3.36
CA GLY A 137 -7.76 1.51 -2.71
C GLY A 137 -8.58 2.68 -2.17
N LYS A 138 -9.70 3.04 -2.82
CA LYS A 138 -10.64 4.05 -2.32
C LYS A 138 -11.34 3.61 -1.04
N ILE A 139 -11.66 2.32 -0.92
CA ILE A 139 -12.27 1.74 0.29
C ILE A 139 -11.27 1.80 1.44
N TYR A 140 -10.00 1.46 1.18
CA TYR A 140 -8.92 1.58 2.15
C TYR A 140 -8.79 3.01 2.69
N VAL A 141 -8.73 4.00 1.80
CA VAL A 141 -8.63 5.42 2.18
C VAL A 141 -9.82 5.85 3.04
N ALA A 142 -11.03 5.40 2.74
CA ALA A 142 -12.21 5.72 3.54
C ALA A 142 -12.13 5.11 4.94
N ASN A 143 -11.74 3.82 5.05
CA ASN A 143 -11.60 3.14 6.34
C ASN A 143 -10.46 3.75 7.19
N ILE A 144 -9.33 4.12 6.57
CA ILE A 144 -8.23 4.81 7.24
C ILE A 144 -8.68 6.16 7.78
N ARG A 145 -9.35 6.99 6.94
CA ARG A 145 -9.90 8.28 7.35
C ARG A 145 -10.83 8.12 8.56
N ASP A 146 -11.78 7.20 8.48
CA ASP A 146 -12.77 7.01 9.53
C ASP A 146 -12.13 6.51 10.83
N GLY A 147 -11.12 5.63 10.73
CA GLY A 147 -10.32 5.18 11.87
C GLY A 147 -9.56 6.33 12.53
N LEU A 148 -8.91 7.18 11.74
CA LEU A 148 -8.19 8.35 12.25
C LEU A 148 -9.13 9.36 12.90
N ILE A 149 -10.30 9.61 12.32
CA ILE A 149 -11.32 10.51 12.90
C ILE A 149 -11.82 9.96 14.24
N ALA A 150 -11.97 8.64 14.36
CA ALA A 150 -12.39 8.01 15.62
C ALA A 150 -11.33 8.14 16.72
N ALA A 151 -10.05 8.05 16.37
CA ALA A 151 -8.92 8.19 17.31
C ALA A 151 -8.64 9.67 17.67
N ASP A 152 -8.79 10.57 16.70
CA ASP A 152 -8.55 12.03 16.85
C ASP A 152 -9.69 12.83 16.18
N PRO A 153 -10.82 13.04 16.88
CA PRO A 153 -11.95 13.78 16.32
C PRO A 153 -11.63 15.25 15.95
N GLU A 154 -10.67 15.88 16.61
CA GLU A 154 -10.23 17.23 16.30
C GLU A 154 -9.51 17.32 14.95
N GLY A 155 -8.84 16.25 14.53
CA GLY A 155 -8.17 16.11 13.25
C GLY A 155 -9.11 15.91 12.06
N LYS A 156 -10.41 15.68 12.28
CA LYS A 156 -11.39 15.37 11.25
C LYS A 156 -11.29 16.26 10.00
N PRO A 157 -11.23 17.61 10.07
CA PRO A 157 -11.13 18.43 8.86
C PRO A 157 -9.87 18.17 8.03
N VAL A 158 -8.76 17.85 8.70
CA VAL A 158 -7.47 17.53 8.04
C VAL A 158 -7.57 16.18 7.34
N TYR A 159 -8.09 15.16 8.03
CA TYR A 159 -8.22 13.80 7.48
C TYR A 159 -9.20 13.76 6.29
N GLU A 160 -10.32 14.47 6.38
CA GLU A 160 -11.28 14.58 5.28
C GLU A 160 -10.68 15.29 4.06
N ALA A 161 -9.97 16.40 4.26
CA ALA A 161 -9.31 17.12 3.17
C ALA A 161 -8.20 16.29 2.52
N ASN A 162 -7.37 15.59 3.31
CA ASN A 162 -6.31 14.73 2.82
C ASN A 162 -6.89 13.53 2.05
N ALA A 163 -7.89 12.85 2.63
CA ALA A 163 -8.56 11.73 1.99
C ALA A 163 -9.20 12.16 0.64
N SER A 164 -9.86 13.31 0.58
CA SER A 164 -10.43 13.82 -0.67
C SER A 164 -9.37 14.00 -1.75
N ARG A 165 -8.24 14.67 -1.43
CA ARG A 165 -7.13 14.84 -2.38
C ARG A 165 -6.55 13.52 -2.85
N TYR A 166 -6.39 12.57 -1.92
CA TYR A 166 -5.82 11.28 -2.24
C TYR A 166 -6.77 10.42 -3.09
N LEU A 167 -8.08 10.47 -2.82
CA LEU A 167 -9.11 9.83 -3.64
C LEU A 167 -9.14 10.38 -5.07
N ASP A 168 -8.95 11.70 -5.25
CA ASP A 168 -8.83 12.32 -6.57
C ASP A 168 -7.56 11.84 -7.30
N ALA A 169 -6.44 11.73 -6.59
CA ALA A 169 -5.19 11.20 -7.15
C ALA A 169 -5.35 9.72 -7.58
N ILE A 170 -5.97 8.89 -6.74
CA ILE A 170 -6.29 7.48 -7.05
C ILE A 170 -7.18 7.38 -8.30
N ALA A 171 -8.19 8.27 -8.43
CA ALA A 171 -9.08 8.25 -9.58
C ALA A 171 -8.34 8.60 -10.88
N LYS A 172 -7.45 9.58 -10.85
CA LYS A 172 -6.60 9.95 -11.99
C LYS A 172 -5.65 8.81 -12.37
N GLU A 173 -5.01 8.21 -11.36
CA GLU A 173 -4.10 7.08 -11.59
C GLU A 173 -4.84 5.89 -12.20
N LYS A 174 -6.03 5.55 -11.68
CA LYS A 174 -6.85 4.47 -12.24
C LYS A 174 -7.16 4.70 -13.72
N ALA A 175 -7.50 5.92 -14.10
CA ALA A 175 -7.77 6.25 -15.50
C ALA A 175 -6.51 6.09 -16.37
N ALA A 176 -5.34 6.53 -15.88
CA ALA A 176 -4.07 6.40 -16.57
C ALA A 176 -3.67 4.93 -16.75
N VAL A 177 -3.77 4.12 -15.70
CA VAL A 177 -3.50 2.68 -15.73
C VAL A 177 -4.41 1.98 -16.71
N THR A 178 -5.72 2.25 -16.65
CA THR A 178 -6.71 1.66 -17.57
C THR A 178 -6.40 2.00 -19.04
N ALA A 179 -6.01 3.23 -19.32
CA ALA A 179 -5.65 3.66 -20.67
C ALA A 179 -4.37 2.96 -21.16
N ALA A 180 -3.33 2.92 -20.34
CA ALA A 180 -2.04 2.33 -20.69
C ALA A 180 -2.15 0.83 -20.96
N LEU A 181 -2.79 0.08 -20.06
CA LEU A 181 -2.93 -1.38 -20.21
C LEU A 181 -3.99 -1.75 -21.24
N GLY A 182 -5.03 -0.92 -21.41
CA GLY A 182 -6.03 -1.08 -22.46
C GLY A 182 -5.48 -0.91 -23.88
N ALA A 183 -4.34 -0.23 -24.04
CA ALA A 183 -3.65 -0.09 -25.33
C ALA A 183 -2.82 -1.33 -25.71
N LEU A 184 -2.57 -2.27 -24.78
CA LEU A 184 -1.80 -3.48 -25.05
C LEU A 184 -2.58 -4.44 -25.99
N PRO A 185 -1.90 -5.13 -26.91
CA PRO A 185 -2.52 -6.17 -27.72
C PRO A 185 -3.11 -7.28 -26.85
N GLU A 186 -4.31 -7.75 -27.13
CA GLU A 186 -4.99 -8.79 -26.35
C GLU A 186 -4.15 -10.07 -26.22
N ALA A 187 -3.50 -10.49 -27.30
CA ALA A 187 -2.63 -11.67 -27.33
C ALA A 187 -1.38 -11.55 -26.43
N ARG A 188 -1.13 -10.38 -25.84
CA ARG A 188 0.03 -10.11 -24.97
C ARG A 188 -0.37 -9.81 -23.54
N ARG A 189 -1.64 -9.93 -23.19
CA ARG A 189 -2.16 -9.62 -21.84
C ARG A 189 -2.06 -10.78 -20.87
N LYS A 190 -1.32 -11.85 -21.23
CA LYS A 190 -1.02 -12.96 -20.34
C LYS A 190 0.43 -12.93 -19.92
N ILE A 191 0.65 -12.94 -18.59
CA ILE A 191 1.96 -12.82 -17.95
C ILE A 191 2.10 -13.83 -16.81
N ILE A 192 3.34 -14.06 -16.42
CA ILE A 192 3.70 -14.89 -15.26
C ILE A 192 4.35 -13.99 -14.22
N THR A 193 3.97 -14.14 -12.95
CA THR A 193 4.57 -13.50 -11.78
C THR A 193 5.13 -14.56 -10.82
N SER A 194 5.72 -14.17 -9.69
CA SER A 194 6.31 -15.10 -8.74
C SER A 194 5.25 -15.82 -7.93
N HIS A 195 4.34 -15.07 -7.30
CA HIS A 195 3.21 -15.59 -6.55
C HIS A 195 1.88 -14.95 -7.00
N ASP A 196 0.76 -15.45 -6.53
CA ASP A 196 -0.58 -15.06 -7.01
C ASP A 196 -1.13 -13.83 -6.27
N ALA A 197 -0.41 -12.70 -6.40
CA ALA A 197 -0.76 -11.42 -5.79
C ALA A 197 -1.57 -10.48 -6.69
N PHE A 198 -1.65 -10.76 -7.98
CA PHE A 198 -2.18 -9.81 -8.96
C PHE A 198 -3.59 -10.14 -9.46
N GLY A 199 -4.35 -10.98 -8.76
CA GLY A 199 -5.70 -11.37 -9.16
C GLY A 199 -6.65 -10.17 -9.31
N TYR A 200 -6.64 -9.24 -8.35
CA TYR A 200 -7.44 -7.99 -8.45
C TYR A 200 -6.94 -7.07 -9.56
N PHE A 201 -5.64 -6.96 -9.75
CA PHE A 201 -5.04 -6.16 -10.82
C PHE A 201 -5.44 -6.71 -12.19
N GLY A 202 -5.28 -8.02 -12.41
CA GLY A 202 -5.65 -8.69 -13.64
C GLY A 202 -7.12 -8.47 -13.99
N ARG A 203 -8.02 -8.66 -13.01
CA ARG A 203 -9.46 -8.44 -13.18
C ARG A 203 -9.78 -6.98 -13.48
N ALA A 204 -9.14 -6.03 -12.79
CA ALA A 204 -9.44 -4.60 -12.93
C ALA A 204 -8.97 -4.02 -14.26
N TYR A 205 -7.88 -4.53 -14.82
CA TYR A 205 -7.21 -3.94 -15.98
C TYR A 205 -7.10 -4.85 -17.20
N GLY A 206 -7.70 -6.03 -17.16
CA GLY A 206 -7.83 -6.92 -18.29
C GLY A 206 -6.55 -7.68 -18.65
N LEU A 207 -5.77 -8.10 -17.63
CA LEU A 207 -4.64 -9.01 -17.80
C LEU A 207 -4.99 -10.40 -17.23
N GLU A 208 -4.48 -11.43 -17.85
CA GLU A 208 -4.45 -12.78 -17.28
C GLU A 208 -3.07 -12.99 -16.64
N ILE A 209 -3.07 -13.20 -15.34
CA ILE A 209 -1.85 -13.31 -14.56
C ILE A 209 -1.85 -14.66 -13.88
N VAL A 210 -0.76 -15.39 -14.03
CA VAL A 210 -0.60 -16.75 -13.51
C VAL A 210 0.70 -16.81 -12.74
N ALA A 211 0.72 -17.53 -11.62
CA ALA A 211 1.91 -17.69 -10.81
C ALA A 211 2.15 -19.17 -10.44
N PRO A 212 3.42 -19.58 -10.26
CA PRO A 212 3.75 -20.91 -9.78
C PRO A 212 3.49 -21.09 -8.28
N GLN A 213 3.53 -20.01 -7.50
CA GLN A 213 3.28 -20.01 -6.07
C GLN A 213 1.87 -19.45 -5.79
N GLY A 214 1.22 -19.96 -4.76
CA GLY A 214 -0.14 -19.54 -4.38
C GLY A 214 -0.23 -18.11 -3.87
N VAL A 215 -1.36 -17.76 -3.24
CA VAL A 215 -1.64 -16.41 -2.70
C VAL A 215 -0.80 -16.07 -1.45
N SER A 216 -0.17 -17.04 -0.83
CA SER A 216 0.76 -16.86 0.27
C SER A 216 2.15 -17.34 -0.11
N THR A 217 3.16 -16.62 0.33
CA THR A 217 4.57 -16.98 0.17
C THR A 217 5.08 -17.93 1.25
N GLU A 218 4.23 -18.33 2.22
CA GLU A 218 4.61 -19.27 3.30
C GLU A 218 5.06 -20.65 2.76
N SER A 219 4.53 -21.06 1.62
CA SER A 219 4.89 -22.29 0.94
C SER A 219 5.57 -22.02 -0.38
N GLU A 220 6.68 -22.71 -0.65
CA GLU A 220 7.31 -22.63 -1.97
C GLU A 220 6.47 -23.35 -3.04
N ALA A 221 6.62 -22.92 -4.30
CA ALA A 221 5.99 -23.59 -5.43
C ALA A 221 6.43 -25.05 -5.52
N SER A 222 5.47 -25.96 -5.69
CA SER A 222 5.79 -27.38 -5.88
C SER A 222 6.46 -27.62 -7.26
N ALA A 223 7.24 -28.68 -7.36
CA ALA A 223 7.80 -29.08 -8.67
C ALA A 223 6.73 -29.34 -9.74
N GLN A 224 5.53 -29.76 -9.33
CA GLN A 224 4.40 -29.98 -10.21
C GLN A 224 3.86 -28.65 -10.76
N ASP A 225 3.73 -27.63 -9.90
CA ASP A 225 3.25 -26.30 -10.31
C ASP A 225 4.26 -25.63 -11.25
N VAL A 226 5.53 -25.70 -10.92
CA VAL A 226 6.60 -25.21 -11.80
C VAL A 226 6.55 -25.89 -13.17
N ALA A 227 6.42 -27.23 -13.21
CA ALA A 227 6.30 -27.95 -14.47
C ALA A 227 5.03 -27.59 -15.25
N LYS A 228 3.91 -27.31 -14.56
CA LYS A 228 2.66 -26.83 -15.17
C LYS A 228 2.87 -25.46 -15.83
N ILE A 229 3.48 -24.51 -15.10
CA ILE A 229 3.78 -23.16 -15.62
C ILE A 229 4.73 -23.23 -16.84
N ILE A 230 5.78 -24.05 -16.79
CA ILE A 230 6.70 -24.23 -17.93
C ILE A 230 5.97 -24.75 -19.17
N ARG A 231 5.07 -25.73 -19.02
CA ARG A 231 4.24 -26.21 -20.14
C ARG A 231 3.35 -25.09 -20.66
N GLN A 232 2.64 -24.40 -19.79
CA GLN A 232 1.74 -23.31 -20.14
C GLN A 232 2.46 -22.20 -20.91
N ILE A 233 3.63 -21.76 -20.46
CA ILE A 233 4.44 -20.76 -21.17
C ILE A 233 4.75 -21.21 -22.60
N LYS A 234 5.12 -22.47 -22.79
CA LYS A 234 5.45 -23.03 -24.11
C LYS A 234 4.22 -23.18 -25.01
N ASP A 235 3.14 -23.73 -24.47
CA ASP A 235 1.90 -24.02 -25.24
C ASP A 235 1.18 -22.73 -25.66
N GLU A 236 1.16 -21.72 -24.80
CA GLU A 236 0.49 -20.45 -25.03
C GLU A 236 1.46 -19.35 -25.53
N ASN A 237 2.74 -19.68 -25.68
CA ASN A 237 3.77 -18.76 -26.18
C ASN A 237 3.86 -17.45 -25.37
N ILE A 238 3.77 -17.56 -24.05
CA ILE A 238 3.88 -16.41 -23.12
C ILE A 238 5.29 -15.82 -23.24
N LYS A 239 5.39 -14.52 -23.50
CA LYS A 239 6.67 -13.87 -23.88
C LYS A 239 7.45 -13.33 -22.70
N ALA A 240 6.79 -12.97 -21.62
CA ALA A 240 7.42 -12.31 -20.49
C ALA A 240 7.00 -12.93 -19.15
N VAL A 241 7.97 -13.06 -18.27
CA VAL A 241 7.80 -13.38 -16.86
C VAL A 241 8.29 -12.18 -16.03
N PHE A 242 7.69 -11.93 -14.89
CA PHE A 242 8.01 -10.77 -14.06
C PHE A 242 8.36 -11.23 -12.65
N ILE A 243 9.51 -10.81 -12.16
CA ILE A 243 9.92 -11.04 -10.77
C ILE A 243 9.19 -10.08 -9.85
N GLU A 244 9.10 -10.42 -8.58
CA GLU A 244 8.51 -9.54 -7.56
C GLU A 244 9.58 -9.11 -6.55
N ASN A 245 9.44 -7.87 -6.06
CA ASN A 245 10.43 -7.28 -5.16
C ASN A 245 10.58 -8.03 -3.82
N ILE A 246 9.55 -8.77 -3.40
CA ILE A 246 9.56 -9.55 -2.15
C ILE A 246 10.03 -11.00 -2.33
N ALA A 247 10.13 -11.48 -3.56
CA ALA A 247 10.37 -12.89 -3.87
C ALA A 247 11.81 -13.18 -4.30
N ASP A 248 12.27 -14.41 -4.00
CA ASP A 248 13.52 -14.93 -4.58
C ASP A 248 13.33 -15.23 -6.06
N HIS A 249 14.11 -14.56 -6.92
CA HIS A 249 13.95 -14.67 -8.37
C HIS A 249 14.56 -15.93 -8.99
N ARG A 250 15.25 -16.77 -8.22
CA ARG A 250 15.91 -17.98 -8.77
C ARG A 250 14.94 -18.92 -9.49
N LEU A 251 13.71 -19.06 -8.97
CA LEU A 251 12.68 -19.88 -9.61
C LEU A 251 12.27 -19.30 -10.97
N LEU A 252 11.98 -18.02 -11.07
CA LEU A 252 11.62 -17.38 -12.33
C LEU A 252 12.79 -17.33 -13.32
N ASP A 253 14.03 -17.16 -12.84
CA ASP A 253 15.23 -17.29 -13.66
C ASP A 253 15.35 -18.69 -14.27
N GLN A 254 15.01 -19.73 -13.51
CA GLN A 254 14.97 -21.11 -14.03
C GLN A 254 13.88 -21.27 -15.08
N ILE A 255 12.65 -20.83 -14.79
CA ILE A 255 11.51 -20.89 -15.71
C ILE A 255 11.84 -20.15 -17.02
N ALA A 256 12.44 -18.95 -16.92
CA ALA A 256 12.85 -18.18 -18.09
C ALA A 256 13.89 -18.94 -18.96
N ARG A 257 14.90 -19.54 -18.32
CA ARG A 257 15.90 -20.34 -19.04
C ARG A 257 15.31 -21.57 -19.73
N GLU A 258 14.36 -22.25 -19.09
CA GLU A 258 13.76 -23.50 -19.65
C GLU A 258 12.72 -23.23 -20.74
N THR A 259 12.13 -22.04 -20.76
CA THR A 259 11.06 -21.68 -21.70
C THR A 259 11.51 -20.75 -22.82
N GLY A 260 12.59 -20.00 -22.61
CA GLY A 260 13.02 -18.91 -23.49
C GLY A 260 12.19 -17.64 -23.31
N ALA A 261 11.27 -17.58 -22.32
CA ALA A 261 10.57 -16.35 -21.96
C ALA A 261 11.56 -15.32 -21.43
N LYS A 262 11.30 -14.04 -21.68
CA LYS A 262 12.15 -12.96 -21.19
C LYS A 262 11.69 -12.50 -19.80
N ILE A 263 12.65 -12.14 -18.93
CA ILE A 263 12.33 -11.41 -17.70
C ILE A 263 12.00 -9.97 -18.11
N GLY A 264 10.72 -9.60 -17.92
CA GLY A 264 10.19 -8.31 -18.32
C GLY A 264 10.54 -7.18 -17.36
N GLY A 265 10.98 -7.54 -16.16
CA GLY A 265 11.35 -6.61 -15.10
C GLY A 265 10.83 -7.04 -13.74
N ALA A 266 11.02 -6.17 -12.73
CA ALA A 266 10.52 -6.36 -11.37
C ALA A 266 9.22 -5.59 -11.16
N LEU A 267 8.22 -6.25 -10.57
CA LEU A 267 6.95 -5.66 -10.13
C LEU A 267 6.95 -5.55 -8.60
N TYR A 268 6.24 -4.59 -8.10
CA TYR A 268 5.97 -4.42 -6.67
C TYR A 268 4.58 -4.99 -6.37
N SER A 269 4.52 -6.07 -5.60
CA SER A 269 3.27 -6.74 -5.22
C SER A 269 2.80 -6.31 -3.82
N ASP A 270 3.54 -6.68 -2.78
CA ASP A 270 3.13 -6.61 -1.38
C ASP A 270 3.93 -5.59 -0.56
N ALA A 271 4.94 -5.02 -1.15
CA ALA A 271 5.75 -4.00 -0.51
C ALA A 271 6.10 -2.86 -1.47
N LEU A 272 6.27 -1.67 -0.91
CA LEU A 272 6.86 -0.53 -1.60
C LEU A 272 8.38 -0.65 -1.64
N SER A 273 9.04 0.12 -2.51
CA SER A 273 10.48 0.32 -2.44
C SER A 273 10.89 1.20 -1.26
N GLY A 274 12.18 1.24 -0.98
CA GLY A 274 12.75 2.30 -0.16
C GLY A 274 12.52 3.69 -0.78
N PRO A 275 12.78 4.77 -0.01
CA PRO A 275 12.48 6.14 -0.43
C PRO A 275 13.19 6.58 -1.72
N ASP A 276 14.37 6.03 -1.98
CA ASP A 276 15.16 6.32 -3.19
C ASP A 276 14.89 5.33 -4.34
N GLY A 277 13.98 4.38 -4.14
CA GLY A 277 13.61 3.39 -5.15
C GLY A 277 12.49 3.87 -6.07
N PRO A 278 12.09 3.03 -7.03
CA PRO A 278 11.14 3.45 -8.07
C PRO A 278 9.67 3.46 -7.65
N ALA A 279 9.33 2.85 -6.50
CA ALA A 279 7.96 2.69 -6.03
C ALA A 279 7.82 3.05 -4.52
N PRO A 280 8.22 4.28 -4.09
CA PRO A 280 8.21 4.65 -2.67
C PRO A 280 6.81 4.93 -2.10
N THR A 281 5.79 5.07 -2.96
CA THR A 281 4.40 5.28 -2.55
C THR A 281 3.45 4.32 -3.28
N TYR A 282 2.26 4.16 -2.76
CA TYR A 282 1.23 3.31 -3.38
C TYR A 282 0.92 3.69 -4.84
N LEU A 283 0.84 4.97 -5.16
CA LEU A 283 0.62 5.40 -6.54
C LEU A 283 1.86 5.25 -7.42
N ASP A 284 3.06 5.43 -6.88
CA ASP A 284 4.30 5.18 -7.62
C ASP A 284 4.48 3.69 -7.92
N MET A 285 4.02 2.81 -7.02
CA MET A 285 3.96 1.36 -7.28
C MET A 285 3.16 1.05 -8.55
N PHE A 286 1.96 1.64 -8.69
CA PHE A 286 1.16 1.45 -9.90
C PHE A 286 1.86 2.02 -11.14
N ARG A 287 2.44 3.21 -11.06
CA ARG A 287 3.17 3.84 -12.18
C ARG A 287 4.34 2.98 -12.64
N HIS A 288 5.12 2.50 -11.68
CA HIS A 288 6.25 1.62 -11.96
C HIS A 288 5.77 0.32 -12.60
N ASN A 289 4.84 -0.38 -11.99
CA ASN A 289 4.34 -1.67 -12.49
C ASN A 289 3.77 -1.55 -13.90
N VAL A 290 2.93 -0.53 -14.14
CA VAL A 290 2.34 -0.29 -15.46
C VAL A 290 3.42 0.08 -16.49
N GLY A 291 4.41 0.88 -16.12
CA GLY A 291 5.54 1.22 -16.98
C GLY A 291 6.35 -0.02 -17.40
N VAL A 292 6.66 -0.89 -16.45
CA VAL A 292 7.37 -2.17 -16.68
C VAL A 292 6.55 -3.09 -17.58
N LEU A 293 5.26 -3.27 -17.27
CA LEU A 293 4.36 -4.11 -18.08
C LEU A 293 4.21 -3.58 -19.51
N ALA A 294 3.96 -2.27 -19.67
CA ALA A 294 3.82 -1.64 -20.97
C ALA A 294 5.10 -1.78 -21.82
N ALA A 295 6.27 -1.56 -21.24
CA ALA A 295 7.55 -1.70 -21.94
C ALA A 295 7.80 -3.14 -22.43
N ALA A 296 7.52 -4.15 -21.58
CA ALA A 296 7.76 -5.54 -21.89
C ALA A 296 6.73 -6.12 -22.88
N LEU A 297 5.47 -5.65 -22.84
CA LEU A 297 4.36 -6.24 -23.60
C LEU A 297 4.02 -5.48 -24.89
N SER A 298 4.61 -4.31 -25.16
CA SER A 298 4.40 -3.55 -26.40
C SER A 298 5.26 -4.03 -27.57
N SER A 299 6.37 -4.77 -27.34
CA SER A 299 7.36 -5.16 -28.37
C SER A 299 7.10 -6.51 -29.05
#